data_f20e1e1ff4e5ba7e1c8a5d3affe86d57
#
_entry.id   f20e1e1ff4e5ba7e1c8a5d3affe86d57
#
_cell.length_a   1.000
_cell.length_b   1.000
_cell.length_c   1.000
_cell.angle_alpha   90.00
_cell.angle_beta   90.00
_cell.angle_gamma   90.00
#
_symmetry.space_group_name_H-M   'P 1'
#
loop_
_entity.id
_entity.type
_entity.pdbx_description
1 polymer ?
#
loop_
_entity_poly.entity_id
_entity_poly.type
_entity_poly.pdbx_seq_one_letter_code
_entity_poly.pdbx_strand_id
1 'polypeptide(L)'
;MAASVTPLANRRSAKWHAVMIDLERLENRYLTTPMVRLITSGTLPRAALKDYAVLRWPFQAHAGPAMMLSHACFMSGQDVHHLLENVYDEIFRPKGEGDHPGLWVEFALKLGATQQELDEAAGNPLAEVIGFSRTMTHFCRNSAAEALATWYADEEQLPEVHGATALALRKYY
;
A
#
# COMPACT_ATOMS: atom_id res chain seq x y z
N MET A 1 -0.22 -51.68 -6.01
CA MET A 1 -0.14 -50.54 -5.04
C MET A 1 -0.50 -49.27 -5.78
N ALA A 2 -1.67 -48.69 -5.52
CA ALA A 2 -2.08 -47.42 -6.14
C ALA A 2 -1.40 -46.29 -5.38
N ALA A 3 -0.61 -45.48 -6.09
CA ALA A 3 -0.03 -44.27 -5.52
C ALA A 3 -1.17 -43.28 -5.19
N SER A 4 -1.31 -42.96 -3.91
CA SER A 4 -2.23 -41.93 -3.45
C SER A 4 -1.82 -40.57 -4.04
N VAL A 5 -2.52 -40.11 -5.05
CA VAL A 5 -2.34 -38.79 -5.62
C VAL A 5 -2.99 -37.79 -4.67
N THR A 6 -2.20 -37.11 -3.87
CA THR A 6 -2.70 -35.98 -3.04
C THR A 6 -3.31 -34.93 -3.97
N PRO A 7 -4.55 -34.50 -3.74
CA PRO A 7 -5.20 -33.48 -4.59
C PRO A 7 -4.34 -32.22 -4.72
N LEU A 8 -4.27 -31.67 -5.94
CA LEU A 8 -3.52 -30.45 -6.25
C LEU A 8 -3.87 -29.26 -5.34
N ALA A 9 -5.12 -29.18 -4.91
CA ALA A 9 -5.61 -28.16 -3.97
C ALA A 9 -4.86 -28.19 -2.63
N ASN A 10 -4.60 -29.38 -2.06
CA ASN A 10 -3.89 -29.49 -0.78
C ASN A 10 -2.40 -29.17 -0.88
N ARG A 11 -1.77 -29.39 -2.03
CA ARG A 11 -0.36 -29.01 -2.24
C ARG A 11 -0.18 -27.51 -2.41
N ARG A 12 -1.14 -26.83 -3.05
CA ARG A 12 -1.15 -25.35 -3.17
C ARG A 12 -1.36 -24.69 -1.82
N SER A 13 -2.28 -25.20 -1.01
CA SER A 13 -2.58 -24.66 0.32
C SER A 13 -1.39 -24.76 1.27
N ALA A 14 -0.65 -25.89 1.27
CA ALA A 14 0.52 -26.07 2.13
C ALA A 14 1.69 -25.13 1.76
N LYS A 15 1.96 -24.95 0.46
CA LYS A 15 2.99 -24.00 -0.01
C LYS A 15 2.62 -22.56 0.32
N TRP A 16 1.36 -22.19 0.11
CA TRP A 16 0.88 -20.87 0.43
C TRP A 16 0.97 -20.59 1.93
N HIS A 17 0.57 -21.54 2.76
CA HIS A 17 0.68 -21.41 4.21
C HIS A 17 2.12 -21.22 4.69
N ALA A 18 3.08 -21.93 4.07
CA ALA A 18 4.50 -21.73 4.38
C ALA A 18 4.99 -20.32 4.01
N VAL A 19 4.60 -19.81 2.84
CA VAL A 19 4.93 -18.43 2.43
C VAL A 19 4.33 -17.41 3.41
N MET A 20 3.10 -17.61 3.86
CA MET A 20 2.45 -16.74 4.84
C MET A 20 3.21 -16.71 6.17
N ILE A 21 3.63 -17.87 6.68
CA ILE A 21 4.43 -17.96 7.91
C ILE A 21 5.76 -17.23 7.75
N ASP A 22 6.41 -17.33 6.60
CA ASP A 22 7.66 -16.66 6.34
C ASP A 22 7.47 -15.14 6.26
N LEU A 23 6.40 -14.67 5.62
CA LEU A 23 6.05 -13.24 5.58
C LEU A 23 5.75 -12.66 6.97
N GLU A 24 5.03 -13.42 7.83
CA GLU A 24 4.76 -13.02 9.21
C GLU A 24 6.03 -12.91 10.07
N ARG A 25 7.09 -13.62 9.71
CA ARG A 25 8.38 -13.61 10.41
C ARG A 25 9.34 -12.51 9.95
N LEU A 26 9.00 -11.76 8.90
CA LEU A 26 9.87 -10.69 8.44
C LEU A 26 10.01 -9.61 9.52
N GLU A 27 11.25 -9.29 9.86
CA GLU A 27 11.57 -8.25 10.87
C GLU A 27 11.16 -6.85 10.39
N ASN A 28 11.01 -6.65 9.09
CA ASN A 28 10.71 -5.37 8.44
C ASN A 28 9.23 -5.20 8.09
N ARG A 29 8.33 -5.61 8.98
CA ARG A 29 6.90 -5.29 8.83
C ARG A 29 6.64 -3.79 9.03
N TYR A 30 5.65 -3.25 8.33
CA TYR A 30 5.29 -1.82 8.40
C TYR A 30 5.04 -1.36 9.84
N LEU A 31 4.32 -2.16 10.64
CA LEU A 31 4.04 -1.82 12.04
C LEU A 31 5.31 -1.64 12.89
N THR A 32 6.41 -2.30 12.53
CA THR A 32 7.69 -2.22 13.25
C THR A 32 8.63 -1.15 12.71
N THR A 33 8.27 -0.47 11.62
CA THR A 33 9.09 0.62 11.09
C THR A 33 9.17 1.78 12.07
N PRO A 34 10.30 2.50 12.13
CA PRO A 34 10.46 3.64 13.04
C PRO A 34 9.34 4.67 12.90
N MET A 35 8.92 5.01 11.70
CA MET A 35 7.86 5.98 11.45
C MET A 35 6.54 5.54 12.08
N VAL A 36 6.09 4.31 11.80
CA VAL A 36 4.82 3.79 12.34
C VAL A 36 4.88 3.69 13.87
N ARG A 37 6.01 3.27 14.44
CA ARG A 37 6.20 3.24 15.90
C ARG A 37 6.11 4.64 16.52
N LEU A 38 6.70 5.65 15.92
CA LEU A 38 6.63 7.03 16.40
C LEU A 38 5.19 7.59 16.32
N ILE A 39 4.46 7.28 15.25
CA ILE A 39 3.05 7.67 15.14
C ILE A 39 2.21 6.94 16.21
N THR A 40 2.32 5.62 16.28
CA THR A 40 1.49 4.81 17.20
C THR A 40 1.76 5.04 18.67
N SER A 41 2.96 5.47 19.03
CA SER A 41 3.30 5.91 20.40
C SER A 41 2.91 7.37 20.68
N GLY A 42 2.52 8.16 19.68
CA GLY A 42 2.21 9.59 19.85
C GLY A 42 3.45 10.46 20.09
N THR A 43 4.64 9.95 19.77
CA THR A 43 5.91 10.67 19.98
C THR A 43 6.43 11.37 18.75
N LEU A 44 5.82 11.14 17.56
CA LEU A 44 6.16 11.87 16.35
C LEU A 44 5.68 13.32 16.49
N PRO A 45 6.54 14.34 16.32
CA PRO A 45 6.08 15.72 16.26
C PRO A 45 5.05 15.94 15.15
N ARG A 46 4.00 16.74 15.43
CA ARG A 46 2.96 17.03 14.42
C ARG A 46 3.53 17.61 13.12
N ALA A 47 4.58 18.44 13.21
CA ALA A 47 5.28 18.95 12.03
C ALA A 47 5.89 17.82 11.18
N ALA A 48 6.55 16.85 11.81
CA ALA A 48 7.11 15.70 11.10
C ALA A 48 6.02 14.78 10.50
N LEU A 49 4.85 14.68 11.15
CA LEU A 49 3.70 13.98 10.58
C LEU A 49 3.16 14.70 9.34
N LYS A 50 3.13 16.05 9.36
CA LYS A 50 2.80 16.87 8.19
C LYS A 50 3.80 16.62 7.05
N ASP A 51 5.09 16.68 7.35
CA ASP A 51 6.13 16.45 6.35
C ASP A 51 6.02 15.05 5.74
N TYR A 52 5.74 14.03 6.55
CA TYR A 52 5.49 12.67 6.07
C TYR A 52 4.29 12.64 5.09
N ALA A 53 3.19 13.31 5.44
CA ALA A 53 2.00 13.34 4.58
C ALA A 53 2.30 14.01 3.23
N VAL A 54 3.05 15.12 3.23
CA VAL A 54 3.46 15.84 2.03
C VAL A 54 4.44 15.02 1.17
N LEU A 55 5.47 14.45 1.79
CA LEU A 55 6.52 13.73 1.07
C LEU A 55 6.05 12.37 0.50
N ARG A 56 5.03 11.75 1.10
CA ARG A 56 4.40 10.53 0.56
C ARG A 56 3.37 10.83 -0.53
N TRP A 57 2.88 12.04 -0.65
CA TRP A 57 1.84 12.43 -1.61
C TRP A 57 2.14 12.00 -3.07
N PRO A 58 3.38 12.13 -3.60
CA PRO A 58 3.67 11.70 -4.96
C PRO A 58 3.39 10.21 -5.22
N PHE A 59 3.54 9.36 -4.20
CA PHE A 59 3.17 7.95 -4.31
C PHE A 59 1.66 7.78 -4.45
N GLN A 60 0.88 8.42 -3.57
CA GLN A 60 -0.59 8.35 -3.61
C GLN A 60 -1.17 8.93 -4.91
N ALA A 61 -0.59 10.03 -5.40
CA ALA A 61 -1.10 10.73 -6.57
C ALA A 61 -0.85 10.00 -7.88
N HIS A 62 0.26 9.26 -8.01
CA HIS A 62 0.72 8.78 -9.31
C HIS A 62 1.21 7.33 -9.30
N ALA A 63 2.03 6.96 -8.33
CA ALA A 63 2.74 5.69 -8.39
C ALA A 63 1.87 4.51 -7.98
N GLY A 64 1.05 4.64 -6.94
CA GLY A 64 0.09 3.64 -6.53
C GLY A 64 -0.90 3.28 -7.65
N PRO A 65 -1.62 4.27 -8.22
CA PRO A 65 -2.47 4.06 -9.37
C PRO A 65 -1.79 3.40 -10.57
N ALA A 66 -0.58 3.83 -10.92
CA ALA A 66 0.17 3.24 -12.04
C ALA A 66 0.57 1.78 -11.79
N MET A 67 0.90 1.44 -10.55
CA MET A 67 1.19 0.08 -10.13
C MET A 67 -0.05 -0.81 -10.24
N MET A 68 -1.20 -0.36 -9.77
CA MET A 68 -2.48 -1.07 -9.85
C MET A 68 -2.89 -1.36 -11.30
N LEU A 69 -2.82 -0.35 -12.17
CA LEU A 69 -3.09 -0.53 -13.60
C LEU A 69 -2.13 -1.53 -14.26
N SER A 70 -0.85 -1.50 -13.87
CA SER A 70 0.13 -2.46 -14.37
C SER A 70 -0.20 -3.89 -13.94
N HIS A 71 -0.65 -4.08 -12.72
CA HIS A 71 -1.10 -5.38 -12.22
C HIS A 71 -2.34 -5.88 -12.97
N ALA A 72 -3.30 -5.01 -13.23
CA ALA A 72 -4.55 -5.36 -13.93
C ALA A 72 -4.29 -5.98 -15.31
N CYS A 73 -3.17 -5.67 -15.97
CA CYS A 73 -2.81 -6.25 -17.25
C CYS A 73 -2.61 -7.78 -17.23
N PHE A 74 -2.31 -8.37 -16.08
CA PHE A 74 -2.09 -9.81 -15.91
C PHE A 74 -3.27 -10.56 -15.33
N MET A 75 -4.30 -9.85 -14.87
CA MET A 75 -5.48 -10.46 -14.26
C MET A 75 -6.51 -10.83 -15.32
N SER A 76 -7.26 -11.90 -15.07
CA SER A 76 -8.35 -12.33 -15.95
C SER A 76 -9.52 -12.89 -15.15
N GLY A 77 -10.70 -12.90 -15.74
CA GLY A 77 -11.90 -13.47 -15.12
C GLY A 77 -12.36 -12.73 -13.87
N GLN A 78 -12.83 -13.47 -12.87
CA GLN A 78 -13.38 -12.88 -11.63
C GLN A 78 -12.33 -12.23 -10.74
N ASP A 79 -11.07 -12.65 -10.84
CA ASP A 79 -9.99 -12.15 -10.00
C ASP A 79 -9.71 -10.66 -10.26
N VAL A 80 -10.02 -10.18 -11.47
CA VAL A 80 -9.87 -8.78 -11.83
C VAL A 80 -10.88 -7.86 -11.11
N HIS A 81 -12.02 -8.37 -10.67
CA HIS A 81 -13.07 -7.54 -10.08
C HIS A 81 -12.60 -6.83 -8.81
N HIS A 82 -11.99 -7.55 -7.88
CA HIS A 82 -11.50 -6.95 -6.62
C HIS A 82 -10.40 -5.92 -6.88
N LEU A 83 -9.52 -6.18 -7.85
CA LEU A 83 -8.52 -5.21 -8.24
C LEU A 83 -9.14 -3.97 -8.89
N LEU A 84 -10.18 -4.13 -9.71
CA LEU A 84 -10.88 -3.01 -10.34
C LEU A 84 -11.63 -2.14 -9.34
N GLU A 85 -12.13 -2.70 -8.23
CA GLU A 85 -12.70 -1.93 -7.14
C GLU A 85 -11.64 -1.00 -6.54
N ASN A 86 -10.45 -1.52 -6.24
CA ASN A 86 -9.32 -0.69 -5.76
C ASN A 86 -8.91 0.35 -6.80
N VAL A 87 -8.77 -0.05 -8.06
CA VAL A 87 -8.46 0.88 -9.16
C VAL A 87 -9.51 1.99 -9.27
N TYR A 88 -10.78 1.65 -9.05
CA TYR A 88 -11.85 2.66 -9.04
C TYR A 88 -11.65 3.67 -7.91
N ASP A 89 -11.36 3.23 -6.71
CA ASP A 89 -11.15 4.08 -5.54
C ASP A 89 -9.90 4.97 -5.66
N GLU A 90 -8.86 4.45 -6.32
CA GLU A 90 -7.59 5.16 -6.50
C GLU A 90 -7.59 6.14 -7.69
N ILE A 91 -8.41 5.89 -8.72
CA ILE A 91 -8.28 6.65 -9.99
C ILE A 91 -9.59 7.29 -10.43
N PHE A 92 -10.71 6.59 -10.28
CA PHE A 92 -11.97 6.96 -10.92
C PHE A 92 -13.05 7.47 -9.98
N ARG A 93 -12.95 7.21 -8.67
CA ARG A 93 -13.92 7.73 -7.71
C ARG A 93 -13.91 9.25 -7.75
N PRO A 94 -15.08 9.92 -7.84
CA PRO A 94 -15.13 11.37 -7.85
C PRO A 94 -14.48 11.99 -6.62
N LYS A 95 -13.78 13.10 -6.81
CA LYS A 95 -13.14 13.84 -5.71
C LYS A 95 -14.15 14.21 -4.64
N GLY A 96 -13.81 13.92 -3.38
CA GLY A 96 -14.67 14.20 -2.23
C GLY A 96 -15.71 13.13 -1.93
N GLU A 97 -15.77 12.04 -2.71
CA GLU A 97 -16.64 10.89 -2.46
C GLU A 97 -15.89 9.70 -1.85
N GLY A 98 -14.77 9.97 -1.19
CA GLY A 98 -13.93 8.96 -0.55
C GLY A 98 -12.85 8.37 -1.47
N ASP A 99 -12.48 9.09 -2.52
CA ASP A 99 -11.33 8.77 -3.36
C ASP A 99 -10.04 8.78 -2.50
N HIS A 100 -9.22 7.74 -2.62
CA HIS A 100 -8.04 7.60 -1.77
C HIS A 100 -7.05 8.77 -1.89
N PRO A 101 -6.72 9.27 -3.10
CA PRO A 101 -5.92 10.48 -3.23
C PRO A 101 -6.54 11.69 -2.54
N GLY A 102 -7.85 11.90 -2.66
CA GLY A 102 -8.56 13.00 -1.99
C GLY A 102 -8.53 12.89 -0.47
N LEU A 103 -8.71 11.71 0.07
CA LEU A 103 -8.58 11.45 1.52
C LEU A 103 -7.16 11.76 2.01
N TRP A 104 -6.13 11.45 1.22
CA TRP A 104 -4.75 11.79 1.57
C TRP A 104 -4.50 13.29 1.57
N VAL A 105 -5.01 14.01 0.57
CA VAL A 105 -4.94 15.48 0.53
C VAL A 105 -5.64 16.09 1.75
N GLU A 106 -6.86 15.62 2.06
CA GLU A 106 -7.59 16.08 3.25
C GLU A 106 -6.80 15.85 4.54
N PHE A 107 -6.18 14.69 4.69
CA PHE A 107 -5.32 14.37 5.82
C PHE A 107 -4.14 15.34 5.92
N ALA A 108 -3.41 15.58 4.83
CA ALA A 108 -2.28 16.49 4.81
C ALA A 108 -2.69 17.94 5.16
N LEU A 109 -3.80 18.43 4.58
CA LEU A 109 -4.34 19.75 4.86
C LEU A 109 -4.76 19.92 6.33
N LYS A 110 -5.38 18.90 6.94
CA LYS A 110 -5.72 18.88 8.38
C LYS A 110 -4.48 18.91 9.29
N LEU A 111 -3.34 18.45 8.82
CA LEU A 111 -2.07 18.56 9.52
C LEU A 111 -1.41 19.94 9.36
N GLY A 112 -1.96 20.80 8.50
CA GLY A 112 -1.47 22.15 8.24
C GLY A 112 -0.57 22.24 7.00
N ALA A 113 -0.58 21.24 6.11
CA ALA A 113 0.01 21.37 4.79
C ALA A 113 -0.81 22.33 3.92
N THR A 114 -0.17 22.88 2.90
CA THR A 114 -0.82 23.68 1.86
C THR A 114 -0.91 22.90 0.57
N GLN A 115 -1.83 23.29 -0.31
CA GLN A 115 -1.89 22.72 -1.66
C GLN A 115 -0.58 22.93 -2.43
N GLN A 116 0.04 24.08 -2.24
CA GLN A 116 1.33 24.40 -2.87
C GLN A 116 2.43 23.39 -2.44
N GLU A 117 2.53 23.05 -1.14
CA GLU A 117 3.50 22.05 -0.66
C GLU A 117 3.24 20.68 -1.30
N LEU A 118 1.99 20.28 -1.49
CA LEU A 118 1.62 19.03 -2.16
C LEU A 118 1.99 19.07 -3.65
N ASP A 119 1.72 20.15 -4.34
CA ASP A 119 2.05 20.33 -5.76
C ASP A 119 3.57 20.34 -5.98
N GLU A 120 4.32 20.99 -5.10
CA GLU A 120 5.78 21.01 -5.14
C GLU A 120 6.36 19.62 -4.89
N ALA A 121 5.83 18.87 -3.92
CA ALA A 121 6.24 17.49 -3.67
C ALA A 121 5.92 16.57 -4.85
N ALA A 122 4.76 16.73 -5.49
CA ALA A 122 4.39 15.96 -6.68
C ALA A 122 5.29 16.28 -7.87
N GLY A 123 5.70 17.55 -8.03
CA GLY A 123 6.60 18.00 -9.09
C GLY A 123 8.06 17.60 -8.87
N ASN A 124 8.47 17.37 -7.62
CA ASN A 124 9.85 17.02 -7.26
C ASN A 124 9.89 15.94 -6.16
N PRO A 125 9.47 14.71 -6.47
CA PRO A 125 9.40 13.63 -5.49
C PRO A 125 10.78 13.19 -5.02
N LEU A 126 10.88 12.75 -3.76
CA LEU A 126 12.11 12.18 -3.19
C LEU A 126 12.61 10.98 -4.00
N ALA A 127 13.92 10.82 -4.08
CA ALA A 127 14.55 9.70 -4.76
C ALA A 127 14.10 8.34 -4.22
N GLU A 128 13.86 8.23 -2.92
CA GLU A 128 13.36 7.04 -2.24
C GLU A 128 11.92 6.70 -2.68
N VAL A 129 11.06 7.70 -2.83
CA VAL A 129 9.69 7.52 -3.33
C VAL A 129 9.71 7.06 -4.78
N ILE A 130 10.57 7.67 -5.61
CA ILE A 130 10.77 7.24 -7.01
C ILE A 130 11.30 5.81 -7.07
N GLY A 131 12.31 5.48 -6.26
CA GLY A 131 12.92 4.17 -6.20
C GLY A 131 11.91 3.08 -5.80
N PHE A 132 11.16 3.33 -4.72
CA PHE A 132 10.11 2.44 -4.28
C PHE A 132 9.05 2.21 -5.37
N SER A 133 8.52 3.30 -5.93
CA SER A 133 7.49 3.25 -6.97
C SER A 133 7.93 2.48 -8.22
N ARG A 134 9.18 2.68 -8.65
CA ARG A 134 9.77 1.96 -9.79
C ARG A 134 9.94 0.48 -9.49
N THR A 135 10.38 0.12 -8.29
CA THR A 135 10.55 -1.27 -7.86
C THR A 135 9.21 -2.00 -7.84
N MET A 136 8.20 -1.41 -7.21
CA MET A 136 6.85 -1.98 -7.16
C MET A 136 6.26 -2.13 -8.57
N THR A 137 6.34 -1.09 -9.39
CA THR A 137 5.85 -1.14 -10.78
C THR A 137 6.61 -2.19 -11.61
N HIS A 138 7.91 -2.35 -11.40
CA HIS A 138 8.70 -3.38 -12.10
C HIS A 138 8.14 -4.78 -11.80
N PHE A 139 7.97 -5.14 -10.54
CA PHE A 139 7.40 -6.44 -10.17
C PHE A 139 5.98 -6.62 -10.67
N CYS A 140 5.14 -5.59 -10.58
CA CYS A 140 3.77 -5.64 -11.09
C CYS A 140 3.68 -5.80 -12.62
N ARG A 141 4.77 -5.53 -13.36
CA ARG A 141 4.82 -5.64 -14.84
C ARG A 141 5.60 -6.86 -15.33
N ASN A 142 6.23 -7.59 -14.46
CA ASN A 142 7.11 -8.69 -14.85
C ASN A 142 6.33 -10.00 -15.07
N SER A 143 5.47 -10.36 -14.14
CA SER A 143 4.59 -11.54 -14.25
C SER A 143 3.39 -11.44 -13.33
N ALA A 144 2.33 -12.21 -13.63
CA ALA A 144 1.14 -12.29 -12.75
C ALA A 144 1.50 -12.76 -11.33
N ALA A 145 2.43 -13.69 -11.19
CA ALA A 145 2.85 -14.21 -9.89
C ALA A 145 3.61 -13.16 -9.07
N GLU A 146 4.51 -12.40 -9.70
CA GLU A 146 5.24 -11.34 -9.04
C GLU A 146 4.33 -10.15 -8.71
N ALA A 147 3.42 -9.80 -9.59
CA ALA A 147 2.41 -8.78 -9.34
C ALA A 147 1.56 -9.13 -8.12
N LEU A 148 1.04 -10.36 -8.07
CA LEU A 148 0.23 -10.85 -6.94
C LEU A 148 1.03 -10.87 -5.63
N ALA A 149 2.28 -11.34 -5.66
CA ALA A 149 3.15 -11.37 -4.48
C ALA A 149 3.47 -9.96 -3.97
N THR A 150 3.71 -9.01 -4.88
CA THR A 150 3.98 -7.61 -4.55
C THR A 150 2.78 -6.97 -3.85
N TRP A 151 1.59 -7.12 -4.43
CA TRP A 151 0.35 -6.64 -3.84
C TRP A 151 0.08 -7.26 -2.49
N TYR A 152 0.20 -8.57 -2.41
CA TYR A 152 -0.04 -9.28 -1.15
C TYR A 152 0.91 -8.80 -0.04
N ALA A 153 2.19 -8.61 -0.34
CA ALA A 153 3.18 -8.15 0.64
C ALA A 153 2.89 -6.73 1.16
N ASP A 154 2.29 -5.88 0.34
CA ASP A 154 1.85 -4.54 0.74
C ASP A 154 0.53 -4.59 1.51
N GLU A 155 -0.52 -5.12 0.90
CA GLU A 155 -1.89 -5.06 1.40
C GLU A 155 -2.14 -5.90 2.66
N GLU A 156 -1.46 -7.03 2.84
CA GLU A 156 -1.65 -7.91 4.01
C GLU A 156 -1.41 -7.18 5.34
N GLN A 157 -0.51 -6.22 5.35
CA GLN A 157 -0.12 -5.49 6.56
C GLN A 157 -0.97 -4.24 6.81
N LEU A 158 -1.63 -3.71 5.79
CA LEU A 158 -2.32 -2.42 5.88
C LEU A 158 -3.48 -2.40 6.90
N PRO A 159 -4.32 -3.42 7.05
CA PRO A 159 -5.40 -3.40 8.04
C PRO A 159 -4.88 -3.18 9.48
N GLU A 160 -3.80 -3.86 9.85
CA GLU A 160 -3.20 -3.73 11.17
C GLU A 160 -2.55 -2.34 11.35
N VAL A 161 -1.76 -1.91 10.37
CA VAL A 161 -1.06 -0.62 10.40
C VAL A 161 -2.04 0.54 10.38
N HIS A 162 -3.03 0.50 9.50
CA HIS A 162 -4.04 1.57 9.41
C HIS A 162 -4.91 1.61 10.67
N GLY A 163 -5.29 0.47 11.22
CA GLY A 163 -6.03 0.40 12.48
C GLY A 163 -5.26 1.04 13.63
N ALA A 164 -4.01 0.64 13.83
CA ALA A 164 -3.14 1.19 14.87
C ALA A 164 -2.87 2.69 14.67
N THR A 165 -2.60 3.10 13.44
CA THR A 165 -2.34 4.51 13.09
C THR A 165 -3.58 5.37 13.30
N ALA A 166 -4.77 4.92 12.86
CA ALA A 166 -6.01 5.66 13.05
C ALA A 166 -6.37 5.87 14.52
N LEU A 167 -6.14 4.86 15.36
CA LEU A 167 -6.32 4.99 16.81
C LEU A 167 -5.35 6.00 17.41
N ALA A 168 -4.08 5.98 17.01
CA ALA A 168 -3.07 6.91 17.48
C ALA A 168 -3.36 8.34 17.02
N LEU A 169 -3.76 8.55 15.77
CA LEU A 169 -4.12 9.86 15.25
C LEU A 169 -5.27 10.48 16.04
N ARG A 170 -6.30 9.72 16.35
CA ARG A 170 -7.44 10.19 17.19
C ARG A 170 -7.02 10.53 18.61
N LYS A 171 -6.02 9.85 19.16
CA LYS A 171 -5.61 9.96 20.54
C LYS A 171 -4.60 11.08 20.78
N TYR A 172 -3.69 11.31 19.85
CA TYR A 172 -2.49 12.13 20.07
C TYR A 172 -2.38 13.34 19.14
N TYR A 173 -3.11 13.37 18.02
CA TYR A 173 -2.99 14.40 17.00
C TYR A 173 -4.32 15.11 16.69
#